data_2a8f5a6d5ed194cfbaa1dbc31d7a47e9
#
_entry.id   2a8f5a6d5ed194cfbaa1dbc31d7a47e9
#
_cell.length_a   1.000
_cell.length_b   1.000
_cell.length_c   1.000
_cell.angle_alpha   90.00
_cell.angle_beta   90.00
_cell.angle_gamma   90.00
#
_symmetry.space_group_name_H-M   'P 1'
#
loop_
_entity.id
_entity.type
_entity.pdbx_description
1 polymer ?
#
loop_
_entity_poly.entity_id
_entity_poly.type
_entity_poly.pdbx_seq_one_letter_code
_entity_poly.pdbx_strand_id
1 'polypeptide(L)'
;MSRAVGDVGEEKAVIYLQQHAFTVVDRNVSSRFGEIDIIVIKDEVLHFVEVKSSYNYDIAVQNITPTKMQKFIRTVDVYIKKHHLDLDYCIDALIVTPDEITLIENITL
;
A
#
# COMPACT_ATOMS: atom_id res chain seq x y z
N MET A 1 2.77 14.60 -15.60
CA MET A 1 3.80 14.33 -14.59
C MET A 1 3.36 13.18 -13.70
N SER A 2 4.21 12.21 -13.57
CA SER A 2 3.87 10.97 -12.86
C SER A 2 3.45 11.19 -11.41
N ARG A 3 4.06 12.17 -10.73
CA ARG A 3 3.74 12.43 -9.34
C ARG A 3 2.29 12.89 -9.14
N ALA A 4 1.82 13.78 -10.01
CA ALA A 4 0.42 14.23 -9.93
C ALA A 4 -0.55 13.07 -10.13
N VAL A 5 -0.26 12.18 -11.07
CA VAL A 5 -1.07 10.98 -11.32
C VAL A 5 -1.03 10.05 -10.10
N GLY A 6 0.17 9.85 -9.53
CA GLY A 6 0.34 9.02 -8.33
C GLY A 6 -0.43 9.60 -7.15
N ASP A 7 -0.38 10.91 -6.94
CA ASP A 7 -1.08 11.54 -5.83
C ASP A 7 -2.59 11.40 -5.97
N VAL A 8 -3.13 11.49 -7.17
CA VAL A 8 -4.57 11.28 -7.42
C VAL A 8 -4.96 9.84 -7.07
N GLY A 9 -4.15 8.87 -7.52
CA GLY A 9 -4.38 7.47 -7.21
C GLY A 9 -4.33 7.19 -5.71
N GLU A 10 -3.36 7.77 -5.01
CA GLU A 10 -3.24 7.62 -3.56
C GLU A 10 -4.42 8.23 -2.83
N GLU A 11 -4.92 9.40 -3.25
CA GLU A 11 -6.09 9.99 -2.62
C GLU A 11 -7.34 9.12 -2.79
N LYS A 12 -7.54 8.57 -3.99
CA LYS A 12 -8.64 7.65 -4.22
C LYS A 12 -8.51 6.40 -3.34
N ALA A 13 -7.29 5.91 -3.18
CA ALA A 13 -7.02 4.76 -2.33
C ALA A 13 -7.36 5.05 -0.86
N VAL A 14 -6.96 6.22 -0.35
CA VAL A 14 -7.27 6.62 1.02
C VAL A 14 -8.77 6.68 1.24
N ILE A 15 -9.50 7.32 0.33
CA ILE A 15 -10.96 7.44 0.44
C ILE A 15 -11.60 6.05 0.42
N TYR A 16 -11.17 5.19 -0.49
CA TYR A 16 -11.68 3.81 -0.58
C TYR A 16 -11.47 3.07 0.75
N LEU A 17 -10.26 3.14 1.29
CA LEU A 17 -9.94 2.43 2.53
C LEU A 17 -10.76 2.95 3.70
N GLN A 18 -10.93 4.27 3.80
CA GLN A 18 -11.74 4.88 4.85
C GLN A 18 -13.21 4.45 4.74
N GLN A 19 -13.74 4.33 3.52
CA GLN A 19 -15.10 3.86 3.28
C GLN A 19 -15.29 2.39 3.66
N HIS A 20 -14.19 1.64 3.73
CA HIS A 20 -14.21 0.22 4.08
C HIS A 20 -13.73 -0.03 5.51
N ALA A 21 -13.88 0.97 6.36
CA ALA A 21 -13.63 0.89 7.80
C ALA A 21 -12.15 0.76 8.18
N PHE A 22 -11.24 1.14 7.28
CA PHE A 22 -9.82 1.26 7.63
C PHE A 22 -9.55 2.67 8.16
N THR A 23 -8.68 2.76 9.15
CA THR A 23 -8.22 4.04 9.70
C THR A 23 -6.79 4.28 9.22
N VAL A 24 -6.53 5.44 8.64
CA VAL A 24 -5.19 5.79 8.16
C VAL A 24 -4.28 6.07 9.37
N VAL A 25 -3.14 5.39 9.40
CA VAL A 25 -2.12 5.55 10.44
C VAL A 25 -1.00 6.46 9.95
N ASP A 26 -0.56 6.25 8.71
CA ASP A 26 0.55 7.01 8.14
C ASP A 26 0.51 6.95 6.62
N ARG A 27 1.24 7.85 5.97
CA ARG A 27 1.30 7.90 4.51
C ARG A 27 2.71 8.25 4.06
N ASN A 28 3.10 7.74 2.90
CA ASN A 28 4.36 8.09 2.23
C ASN A 28 5.57 7.91 3.15
N VAL A 29 5.65 6.74 3.76
CA VAL A 29 6.74 6.39 4.66
C VAL A 29 7.91 5.88 3.83
N SER A 30 9.09 6.50 4.00
CA SER A 30 10.28 6.14 3.23
C SER A 30 11.34 5.50 4.11
N SER A 31 12.15 4.68 3.48
CA SER A 31 13.40 4.19 4.03
C SER A 31 14.45 4.21 2.93
N ARG A 32 15.69 3.85 3.26
CA ARG A 32 16.71 3.71 2.22
C ARG A 32 16.43 2.57 1.25
N PHE A 33 15.47 1.70 1.56
CA PHE A 33 15.13 0.55 0.71
C PHE A 33 13.96 0.85 -0.23
N GLY A 34 13.08 1.76 0.14
CA GLY A 34 11.91 2.05 -0.65
C GLY A 34 10.87 2.85 0.12
N GLU A 35 9.62 2.72 -0.28
CA GLU A 35 8.49 3.53 0.20
C GLU A 35 7.27 2.67 0.49
N ILE A 36 6.50 3.07 1.51
CA ILE A 36 5.17 2.53 1.78
C ILE A 36 4.19 3.65 1.48
N ASP A 37 3.23 3.40 0.60
CA ASP A 37 2.29 4.44 0.19
C ASP A 37 1.30 4.81 1.29
N ILE A 38 0.67 3.82 1.89
CA ILE A 38 -0.34 4.02 2.93
C ILE A 38 -0.21 2.94 3.99
N ILE A 39 -0.36 3.33 5.26
CA ILE A 39 -0.46 2.40 6.36
C ILE A 39 -1.81 2.63 7.01
N VAL A 40 -2.60 1.58 7.13
CA VAL A 40 -3.93 1.63 7.73
C VAL A 40 -4.09 0.54 8.78
N ILE A 41 -5.08 0.69 9.63
CA ILE A 41 -5.41 -0.31 10.65
C ILE A 41 -6.89 -0.62 10.60
N LYS A 42 -7.22 -1.91 10.78
CA LYS A 42 -8.59 -2.38 10.89
C LYS A 42 -8.61 -3.62 11.77
N ASP A 43 -9.50 -3.64 12.76
CA ASP A 43 -9.64 -4.78 13.67
C ASP A 43 -8.31 -5.19 14.31
N GLU A 44 -7.50 -4.18 14.70
CA GLU A 44 -6.20 -4.35 15.35
C GLU A 44 -5.14 -5.01 14.47
N VAL A 45 -5.35 -5.04 13.17
CA VAL A 45 -4.37 -5.52 12.19
C VAL A 45 -3.87 -4.34 11.36
N LEU A 46 -2.55 -4.19 11.27
CA LEU A 46 -1.94 -3.18 10.40
C LEU A 46 -1.89 -3.69 8.97
N HIS A 47 -2.21 -2.83 8.03
CA HIS A 47 -2.12 -3.11 6.61
C HIS A 47 -1.17 -2.11 5.98
N PHE A 48 -0.08 -2.62 5.43
CA PHE A 48 0.89 -1.83 4.69
C PHE A 48 0.53 -1.94 3.22
N VAL A 49 0.08 -0.84 2.62
CA VAL A 49 -0.58 -0.87 1.32
C VAL A 49 0.30 -0.22 0.27
N GLU A 50 0.56 -0.95 -0.82
CA GLU A 50 1.16 -0.40 -2.01
C GLU A 50 0.06 -0.05 -3.01
N VAL A 51 0.05 1.20 -3.49
CA VAL A 51 -0.95 1.67 -4.45
C VAL A 51 -0.36 1.61 -5.85
N LYS A 52 -1.09 0.97 -6.75
CA LYS A 52 -0.74 0.91 -8.17
C LYS A 52 -1.86 1.50 -8.99
N SER A 53 -1.56 2.54 -9.77
CA SER A 53 -2.52 3.15 -10.70
C SER A 53 -2.16 2.76 -12.12
N SER A 54 -3.17 2.37 -12.89
CA SER A 54 -2.97 1.99 -14.28
C SER A 54 -4.31 2.09 -15.02
N TYR A 55 -4.26 2.16 -16.33
CA TYR A 55 -5.46 2.05 -17.16
C TYR A 55 -5.99 0.63 -17.19
N ASN A 56 -5.15 -0.35 -16.90
CA ASN A 56 -5.48 -1.76 -17.03
C ASN A 56 -5.08 -2.50 -15.76
N TYR A 57 -6.02 -3.26 -15.21
CA TYR A 57 -5.79 -4.05 -14.00
C TYR A 57 -4.63 -5.03 -14.16
N ASP A 58 -4.61 -5.77 -15.27
CA ASP A 58 -3.59 -6.79 -15.49
C ASP A 58 -2.19 -6.18 -15.57
N ILE A 59 -2.06 -5.03 -16.19
CA ILE A 59 -0.77 -4.30 -16.26
C ILE A 59 -0.33 -3.88 -14.85
N ALA A 60 -1.27 -3.37 -14.04
CA ALA A 60 -0.96 -2.97 -12.68
C ALA A 60 -0.46 -4.16 -11.87
N VAL A 61 -1.14 -5.30 -11.96
CA VAL A 61 -0.75 -6.51 -11.23
C VAL A 61 0.62 -7.03 -11.69
N GLN A 62 0.90 -6.98 -12.99
CA GLN A 62 2.21 -7.39 -13.52
C GLN A 62 3.35 -6.53 -12.98
N ASN A 63 3.07 -5.30 -12.57
CA ASN A 63 4.09 -4.41 -11.99
C ASN A 63 4.37 -4.72 -10.53
N ILE A 64 3.61 -5.61 -9.92
CA ILE A 64 3.86 -6.08 -8.55
C ILE A 64 4.78 -7.30 -8.67
N THR A 65 6.08 -7.07 -8.66
CA THR A 65 7.08 -8.13 -8.85
C THR A 65 7.70 -8.53 -7.52
N PRO A 66 8.22 -9.76 -7.40
CA PRO A 66 8.93 -10.18 -6.17
C PRO A 66 10.06 -9.23 -5.79
N THR A 67 10.82 -8.74 -6.76
CA THR A 67 11.93 -7.80 -6.49
C THR A 67 11.45 -6.50 -5.87
N LYS A 68 10.36 -5.93 -6.42
CA LYS A 68 9.78 -4.69 -5.87
C LYS A 68 9.19 -4.95 -4.48
N MET A 69 8.57 -6.10 -4.29
CA MET A 69 7.99 -6.45 -3.01
C MET A 69 9.04 -6.65 -1.93
N GLN A 70 10.23 -7.15 -2.27
CA GLN A 70 11.32 -7.28 -1.31
C GLN A 70 11.72 -5.93 -0.71
N LYS A 71 11.80 -4.90 -1.55
CA LYS A 71 12.12 -3.53 -1.08
C LYS A 71 11.02 -2.99 -0.18
N PHE A 72 9.78 -3.23 -0.57
CA PHE A 72 8.61 -2.84 0.23
C PHE A 72 8.64 -3.52 1.59
N ILE A 73 8.86 -4.84 1.61
CA ILE A 73 8.92 -5.62 2.85
C ILE A 73 10.04 -5.12 3.77
N ARG A 74 11.19 -4.77 3.23
CA ARG A 74 12.29 -4.20 4.03
C ARG A 74 11.89 -2.87 4.67
N THR A 75 11.16 -2.05 3.94
CA THR A 75 10.67 -0.78 4.48
C THR A 75 9.65 -1.01 5.59
N VAL A 76 8.79 -2.03 5.43
CA VAL A 76 7.85 -2.44 6.46
C VAL A 76 8.60 -2.86 7.73
N ASP A 77 9.65 -3.68 7.59
CA ASP A 77 10.45 -4.11 8.73
C ASP A 77 11.09 -2.93 9.47
N VAL A 78 11.63 -1.98 8.71
CA VAL A 78 12.22 -0.75 9.30
C VAL A 78 11.17 0.01 10.11
N TYR A 79 9.98 0.18 9.54
CA TYR A 79 8.89 0.89 10.20
C TYR A 79 8.46 0.21 11.51
N ILE A 80 8.25 -1.10 11.44
CA ILE A 80 7.83 -1.89 12.61
C ILE A 80 8.86 -1.78 13.73
N LYS A 81 10.14 -1.92 13.41
CA LYS A 81 11.21 -1.83 14.40
C LYS A 81 11.34 -0.43 14.98
N LYS A 82 11.28 0.58 14.12
CA LYS A 82 11.41 1.98 14.53
C LYS A 82 10.33 2.38 15.53
N HIS A 83 9.11 1.91 15.31
CA HIS A 83 7.96 2.29 16.13
C HIS A 83 7.62 1.25 17.22
N HIS A 84 8.44 0.21 17.35
CA HIS A 84 8.26 -0.84 18.36
C HIS A 84 6.85 -1.46 18.32
N LEU A 85 6.38 -1.74 17.13
CA LEU A 85 5.02 -2.24 16.94
C LEU A 85 4.94 -3.74 17.25
N ASP A 86 3.86 -4.12 17.94
CA ASP A 86 3.61 -5.50 18.34
C ASP A 86 2.18 -5.90 17.94
N LEU A 87 1.77 -5.48 16.75
CA LEU A 87 0.47 -5.82 16.17
C LEU A 87 0.65 -6.80 15.04
N ASP A 88 -0.37 -7.61 14.81
CA ASP A 88 -0.43 -8.40 13.58
C ASP A 88 -0.46 -7.44 12.39
N TYR A 89 0.13 -7.86 11.30
CA TYR A 89 0.13 -7.05 10.09
C TYR A 89 0.12 -7.90 8.84
N CYS A 90 -0.27 -7.27 7.75
CA CYS A 90 -0.17 -7.87 6.42
C CYS A 90 0.23 -6.80 5.42
N ILE A 91 0.58 -7.25 4.23
CA ILE A 91 0.97 -6.38 3.12
C ILE A 91 -0.05 -6.55 2.03
N ASP A 92 -0.60 -5.44 1.55
CA ASP A 92 -1.68 -5.42 0.57
C ASP A 92 -1.26 -4.61 -0.64
N ALA A 93 -1.91 -4.87 -1.77
CA ALA A 93 -1.83 -4.02 -2.94
C ALA A 93 -3.22 -3.43 -3.21
N LEU A 94 -3.27 -2.16 -3.55
CA LEU A 94 -4.51 -1.52 -3.94
C LEU A 94 -4.36 -1.01 -5.37
N ILE A 95 -5.18 -1.54 -6.26
CA ILE A 95 -5.11 -1.25 -7.69
C ILE A 95 -6.18 -0.21 -8.03
N VAL A 96 -5.75 0.91 -8.60
CA VAL A 96 -6.66 1.98 -9.04
C VAL A 96 -6.65 2.02 -10.55
N THR A 97 -7.80 1.79 -11.15
CA THR A 97 -8.01 1.97 -12.59
C THR A 97 -9.08 3.02 -12.79
N PRO A 98 -9.30 3.53 -14.03
CA PRO A 98 -10.36 4.51 -14.25
C PRO A 98 -11.75 4.01 -13.84
N ASP A 99 -11.98 2.72 -13.89
CA ASP A 99 -13.32 2.16 -13.68
C ASP A 99 -13.54 1.59 -12.28
N GLU A 100 -12.46 1.20 -11.57
CA GLU A 100 -12.65 0.53 -10.29
C GLU A 100 -11.41 0.61 -9.40
N ILE A 101 -11.60 0.30 -8.14
CA ILE A 101 -10.53 0.16 -7.15
C ILE A 101 -10.63 -1.25 -6.58
N THR A 102 -9.50 -1.96 -6.56
CA THR A 102 -9.45 -3.34 -6.07
C THR A 102 -8.38 -3.47 -4.99
N LEU A 103 -8.78 -3.92 -3.81
CA LEU A 103 -7.83 -4.23 -2.74
C LEU A 103 -7.50 -5.71 -2.77
N ILE A 104 -6.22 -6.02 -2.89
CA ILE A 104 -5.71 -7.39 -2.84
C ILE A 104 -5.00 -7.54 -1.51
N GLU A 105 -5.60 -8.27 -0.58
CA GLU A 105 -5.07 -8.40 0.76
C GLU A 105 -4.05 -9.52 0.85
N ASN A 106 -3.07 -9.30 1.72
CA ASN A 106 -2.07 -10.30 2.11
C ASN A 106 -1.32 -10.91 0.93
N ILE A 107 -0.64 -10.03 0.18
CA ILE A 107 0.11 -10.43 -1.02
C ILE A 107 1.54 -10.88 -0.71
N THR A 108 1.90 -11.04 0.55
CA THR A 108 3.24 -11.49 0.92
C THR A 108 3.44 -12.94 0.50
N LEU A 109 4.54 -13.15 -0.12
CA LEU A 109 4.93 -14.45 -0.64
C LEU A 109 5.77 -15.23 0.37
#